data_f44b61f5deba15d3e283a157f7747874
#
_entry.id   f44b61f5deba15d3e283a157f7747874
#
_cell.length_a   1.000
_cell.length_b   1.000
_cell.length_c   1.000
_cell.angle_alpha   90.00
_cell.angle_beta   90.00
_cell.angle_gamma   90.00
#
_symmetry.space_group_name_H-M   'P 1'
#
loop_
_entity.id
_entity.type
_entity.pdbx_description
1 polymer ?
#
loop_
_entity_poly.entity_id
_entity_poly.type
_entity_poly.pdbx_seq_one_letter_code
_entity_poly.pdbx_strand_id
1 'polypeptide(L)'
;IVLVVMAVVLAMASLVVSHRLTRDLETEEHNKMGVWAEAMRALNNADENTDLNLVLRVIDENHTIPVIVLNPQGRVQTCRNLSMPRSEADSLGYAARVGHRLRSEGRYIRIYLDSSRHGDYIDVCYDESLTLKRLALYPYVQLGAVLLFVGVGVVALLSLKRAEQNRVWVG
;
A
#
# COMPACT_ATOMS: atom_id res chain seq x y z
N ILE A 1 31.41 -20.47 5.64
CA ILE A 1 31.33 -19.15 6.31
C ILE A 1 31.17 -18.04 5.27
N VAL A 2 32.07 -17.95 4.25
CA VAL A 2 32.03 -16.90 3.20
C VAL A 2 30.70 -16.87 2.46
N LEU A 3 30.13 -18.02 2.04
CA LEU A 3 28.84 -18.08 1.37
C LEU A 3 27.68 -17.57 2.23
N VAL A 4 27.70 -17.85 3.54
CA VAL A 4 26.66 -17.39 4.47
C VAL A 4 26.75 -15.88 4.64
N VAL A 5 27.98 -15.33 4.80
CA VAL A 5 28.20 -13.89 4.91
C VAL A 5 27.74 -13.18 3.63
N MET A 6 28.07 -13.72 2.45
CA MET A 6 27.64 -13.17 1.18
C MET A 6 26.12 -13.19 1.02
N ALA A 7 25.44 -14.25 1.42
CA ALA A 7 23.98 -14.35 1.40
C ALA A 7 23.33 -13.31 2.31
N VAL A 8 23.87 -13.11 3.51
CA VAL A 8 23.39 -12.10 4.47
C VAL A 8 23.56 -10.68 3.90
N VAL A 9 24.72 -10.36 3.32
CA VAL A 9 24.98 -9.05 2.71
C VAL A 9 24.03 -8.77 1.55
N LEU A 10 23.80 -9.75 0.67
CA LEU A 10 22.86 -9.62 -0.44
C LEU A 10 21.42 -9.44 0.06
N ALA A 11 21.01 -10.16 1.11
CA ALA A 11 19.71 -10.01 1.72
C ALA A 11 19.51 -8.61 2.31
N MET A 12 20.52 -8.09 3.02
CA MET A 12 20.49 -6.73 3.58
C MET A 12 20.40 -5.67 2.49
N ALA A 13 21.20 -5.80 1.43
CA ALA A 13 21.13 -4.88 0.27
C ALA A 13 19.76 -4.90 -0.39
N SER A 14 19.19 -6.08 -0.59
CA SER A 14 17.85 -6.23 -1.17
C SER A 14 16.74 -5.64 -0.29
N LEU A 15 16.85 -5.79 1.04
CA LEU A 15 15.91 -5.15 1.99
C LEU A 15 15.95 -3.62 1.88
N VAL A 16 17.13 -3.02 1.79
CA VAL A 16 17.30 -1.58 1.65
C VAL A 16 16.69 -1.09 0.33
N VAL A 17 16.94 -1.79 -0.77
CA VAL A 17 16.36 -1.45 -2.08
C VAL A 17 14.84 -1.56 -2.06
N SER A 18 14.31 -2.66 -1.53
CA SER A 18 12.87 -2.88 -1.42
C SER A 18 12.18 -1.78 -0.58
N HIS A 19 12.80 -1.39 0.54
CA HIS A 19 12.25 -0.33 1.40
C HIS A 19 12.23 1.03 0.70
N ARG A 20 13.28 1.37 -0.05
CA ARG A 20 13.33 2.62 -0.85
C ARG A 20 12.24 2.61 -1.92
N LEU A 21 12.15 1.51 -2.68
CA LEU A 21 11.15 1.38 -3.74
C LEU A 21 9.72 1.51 -3.22
N THR A 22 9.42 0.91 -2.06
CA THR A 22 8.10 1.05 -1.43
C THR A 22 7.79 2.51 -1.09
N ARG A 23 8.75 3.24 -0.52
CA ARG A 23 8.58 4.67 -0.20
C ARG A 23 8.38 5.55 -1.44
N ASP A 24 9.12 5.28 -2.50
CA ASP A 24 9.00 6.03 -3.76
C ASP A 24 7.61 5.82 -4.37
N LEU A 25 7.10 4.58 -4.33
CA LEU A 25 5.75 4.25 -4.79
C LEU A 25 4.65 4.87 -3.91
N GLU A 26 4.81 4.90 -2.58
CA GLU A 26 3.89 5.61 -1.68
C GLU A 26 3.79 7.10 -2.04
N THR A 27 4.93 7.73 -2.32
CA THR A 27 4.97 9.14 -2.74
C THR A 27 4.29 9.34 -4.08
N GLU A 28 4.51 8.43 -5.03
CA GLU A 28 3.87 8.48 -6.35
C GLU A 28 2.34 8.31 -6.25
N GLU A 29 1.87 7.35 -5.44
CA GLU A 29 0.44 7.17 -5.18
C GLU A 29 -0.19 8.41 -4.52
N HIS A 30 0.49 9.02 -3.55
CA HIS A 30 0.04 10.26 -2.93
C HIS A 30 -0.09 11.40 -3.96
N ASN A 31 0.91 11.57 -4.83
CA ASN A 31 0.88 12.58 -5.88
C ASN A 31 -0.26 12.33 -6.89
N LYS A 32 -0.48 11.08 -7.29
CA LYS A 32 -1.62 10.69 -8.15
C LYS A 32 -2.95 11.03 -7.48
N MET A 33 -3.08 10.79 -6.18
CA MET A 33 -4.29 11.15 -5.44
C MET A 33 -4.48 12.66 -5.31
N GLY A 34 -3.40 13.44 -5.23
CA GLY A 34 -3.46 14.89 -5.32
C GLY A 34 -4.07 15.39 -6.64
N VAL A 35 -3.61 14.84 -7.77
CA VAL A 35 -4.14 15.16 -9.10
C VAL A 35 -5.61 14.71 -9.22
N TRP A 36 -5.95 13.53 -8.71
CA TRP A 36 -7.31 13.01 -8.70
C TRP A 36 -8.25 13.90 -7.87
N ALA A 37 -7.80 14.35 -6.70
CA ALA A 37 -8.55 15.26 -5.84
C ALA A 37 -8.80 16.62 -6.53
N GLU A 38 -7.81 17.14 -7.25
CA GLU A 38 -7.95 18.38 -8.02
C GLU A 38 -8.95 18.23 -9.19
N ALA A 39 -8.93 17.05 -9.86
CA ALA A 39 -9.94 16.73 -10.87
C ALA A 39 -11.35 16.67 -10.26
N MET A 40 -11.52 16.09 -9.07
CA MET A 40 -12.79 16.09 -8.35
C MET A 40 -13.24 17.51 -7.97
N ARG A 41 -12.32 18.38 -7.57
CA ARG A 41 -12.62 19.80 -7.32
C ARG A 41 -13.11 20.50 -8.58
N ALA A 42 -12.41 20.30 -9.70
CA ALA A 42 -12.81 20.86 -10.98
C ALA A 42 -14.19 20.35 -11.44
N LEU A 43 -14.49 19.07 -11.22
CA LEU A 43 -15.79 18.49 -11.53
C LEU A 43 -16.93 19.10 -10.71
N ASN A 44 -16.71 19.30 -9.40
CA ASN A 44 -17.73 19.90 -8.53
C ASN A 44 -17.97 21.40 -8.81
N ASN A 45 -16.97 22.10 -9.34
CA ASN A 45 -17.05 23.53 -9.66
C ASN A 45 -17.37 23.80 -11.15
N ALA A 46 -17.64 22.75 -11.92
CA ALA A 46 -17.90 22.84 -13.35
C ALA A 46 -19.22 23.55 -13.63
N ASP A 47 -19.23 24.40 -14.66
CA ASP A 47 -20.40 25.02 -15.24
C ASP A 47 -20.76 24.38 -16.60
N GLU A 48 -21.86 24.84 -17.22
CA GLU A 48 -22.36 24.31 -18.49
C GLU A 48 -21.36 24.46 -19.67
N ASN A 49 -20.37 25.35 -19.56
CA ASN A 49 -19.38 25.62 -20.60
C ASN A 49 -18.02 24.95 -20.33
N THR A 50 -17.88 24.24 -19.22
CA THR A 50 -16.61 23.61 -18.82
C THR A 50 -16.37 22.34 -19.62
N ASP A 51 -15.22 22.25 -20.30
CA ASP A 51 -14.80 20.99 -20.94
C ASP A 51 -14.33 19.99 -19.87
N LEU A 52 -15.16 19.02 -19.58
CA LEU A 52 -14.92 17.97 -18.58
C LEU A 52 -14.19 16.74 -19.12
N ASN A 53 -13.87 16.67 -20.41
CA ASN A 53 -13.27 15.47 -21.00
C ASN A 53 -11.98 15.06 -20.31
N LEU A 54 -11.08 16.00 -20.07
CA LEU A 54 -9.82 15.73 -19.36
C LEU A 54 -10.06 15.35 -17.89
N VAL A 55 -10.96 16.06 -17.21
CA VAL A 55 -11.28 15.85 -15.80
C VAL A 55 -11.85 14.44 -15.59
N LEU A 56 -12.83 14.03 -16.40
CA LEU A 56 -13.43 12.70 -16.35
C LEU A 56 -12.40 11.62 -16.65
N ARG A 57 -11.51 11.85 -17.61
CA ARG A 57 -10.43 10.92 -17.94
C ARG A 57 -9.47 10.71 -16.75
N VAL A 58 -9.06 11.76 -16.07
CA VAL A 58 -8.21 11.67 -14.86
C VAL A 58 -8.92 10.88 -13.76
N ILE A 59 -10.22 11.13 -13.55
CA ILE A 59 -11.00 10.42 -12.53
C ILE A 59 -11.14 8.93 -12.88
N ASP A 60 -11.36 8.61 -14.15
CA ASP A 60 -11.53 7.24 -14.61
C ASP A 60 -10.23 6.45 -14.68
N GLU A 61 -9.07 7.11 -14.84
CA GLU A 61 -7.76 6.45 -14.91
C GLU A 61 -7.32 5.79 -13.58
N ASN A 62 -7.97 6.13 -12.47
CA ASN A 62 -7.69 5.48 -11.20
C ASN A 62 -8.36 4.10 -11.12
N HIS A 63 -7.62 3.06 -11.53
CA HIS A 63 -8.06 1.66 -11.48
C HIS A 63 -7.46 0.85 -10.32
N THR A 64 -6.52 1.41 -9.56
CA THR A 64 -5.70 0.65 -8.60
C THR A 64 -5.81 1.14 -7.16
N ILE A 65 -5.92 2.45 -6.97
CA ILE A 65 -5.94 3.05 -5.63
C ILE A 65 -7.38 3.08 -5.11
N PRO A 66 -7.67 2.45 -3.95
CA PRO A 66 -8.98 2.55 -3.31
C PRO A 66 -9.27 3.98 -2.85
N VAL A 67 -10.41 4.52 -3.26
CA VAL A 67 -10.84 5.88 -2.90
C VAL A 67 -12.25 5.85 -2.35
N ILE A 68 -12.47 6.61 -1.28
CA ILE A 68 -13.77 6.83 -0.65
C ILE A 68 -13.94 8.33 -0.43
N VAL A 69 -14.96 8.92 -1.02
CA VAL A 69 -15.28 10.34 -0.84
C VAL A 69 -16.34 10.48 0.24
N LEU A 70 -16.02 11.24 1.28
CA LEU A 70 -16.92 11.54 2.39
C LEU A 70 -17.36 12.99 2.34
N ASN A 71 -18.64 13.24 2.62
CA ASN A 71 -19.15 14.59 2.83
C ASN A 71 -18.81 15.10 4.25
N PRO A 72 -19.11 16.38 4.60
CA PRO A 72 -18.82 16.94 5.92
C PRO A 72 -19.47 16.15 7.07
N GLN A 73 -20.61 15.51 6.81
CA GLN A 73 -21.35 14.67 7.78
C GLN A 73 -20.77 13.26 7.90
N GLY A 74 -19.69 12.94 7.15
CA GLY A 74 -19.07 11.62 7.15
C GLY A 74 -19.81 10.54 6.37
N ARG A 75 -20.79 10.93 5.52
CA ARG A 75 -21.51 9.99 4.66
C ARG A 75 -20.73 9.75 3.37
N VAL A 76 -20.71 8.51 2.90
CA VAL A 76 -20.08 8.13 1.63
C VAL A 76 -20.87 8.71 0.46
N GLN A 77 -20.22 9.53 -0.36
CA GLN A 77 -20.76 10.04 -1.62
C GLN A 77 -20.45 9.09 -2.78
N THR A 78 -19.21 8.63 -2.86
CA THR A 78 -18.75 7.67 -3.86
C THR A 78 -17.60 6.84 -3.33
N CYS A 79 -17.42 5.66 -3.89
CA CYS A 79 -16.24 4.81 -3.63
C CYS A 79 -15.80 4.13 -4.92
N ARG A 80 -14.48 3.95 -5.07
CA ARG A 80 -13.87 3.25 -6.21
C ARG A 80 -12.77 2.29 -5.73
N ASN A 81 -12.59 1.19 -6.44
CA ASN A 81 -11.53 0.20 -6.23
C ASN A 81 -11.49 -0.41 -4.82
N LEU A 82 -12.57 -0.32 -4.07
CA LEU A 82 -12.66 -0.88 -2.73
C LEU A 82 -12.92 -2.38 -2.81
N SER A 83 -11.98 -3.19 -2.32
CA SER A 83 -12.17 -4.64 -2.22
C SER A 83 -13.07 -4.94 -1.03
N MET A 84 -14.29 -5.40 -1.31
CA MET A 84 -15.27 -5.78 -0.29
C MET A 84 -15.12 -7.26 0.06
N PRO A 85 -15.15 -7.64 1.34
CA PRO A 85 -15.23 -9.03 1.74
C PRO A 85 -16.57 -9.62 1.28
N ARG A 86 -16.56 -10.87 0.80
CA ARG A 86 -17.78 -11.58 0.35
C ARG A 86 -18.85 -11.75 1.45
N SER A 87 -18.45 -11.64 2.71
CA SER A 87 -19.33 -11.75 3.89
C SER A 87 -20.06 -10.44 4.21
N GLU A 88 -19.74 -9.34 3.54
CA GLU A 88 -20.32 -8.03 3.85
C GLU A 88 -21.55 -7.79 2.96
N ALA A 89 -22.75 -7.90 3.54
CA ALA A 89 -23.99 -7.64 2.85
C ALA A 89 -24.24 -6.13 2.65
N ASP A 90 -23.67 -5.27 3.53
CA ASP A 90 -23.79 -3.82 3.50
C ASP A 90 -22.52 -3.17 2.96
N SER A 91 -22.50 -2.94 1.66
CA SER A 91 -21.36 -2.32 0.97
C SER A 91 -21.12 -0.86 1.38
N LEU A 92 -22.19 -0.10 1.62
CA LEU A 92 -22.10 1.31 2.01
C LEU A 92 -21.61 1.46 3.45
N GLY A 93 -22.11 0.62 4.36
CA GLY A 93 -21.65 0.60 5.74
C GLY A 93 -20.16 0.20 5.84
N TYR A 94 -19.72 -0.75 5.02
CA TYR A 94 -18.30 -1.11 4.94
C TYR A 94 -17.45 0.05 4.44
N ALA A 95 -17.84 0.69 3.33
CA ALA A 95 -17.14 1.85 2.78
C ALA A 95 -17.08 3.00 3.80
N ALA A 96 -18.17 3.25 4.54
CA ALA A 96 -18.19 4.28 5.59
C ALA A 96 -17.18 3.97 6.72
N ARG A 97 -17.15 2.74 7.24
CA ARG A 97 -16.18 2.33 8.26
C ARG A 97 -14.73 2.49 7.80
N VAL A 98 -14.44 2.05 6.56
CA VAL A 98 -13.10 2.20 5.99
C VAL A 98 -12.75 3.67 5.78
N GLY A 99 -13.65 4.49 5.24
CA GLY A 99 -13.45 5.91 5.04
C GLY A 99 -13.19 6.66 6.35
N HIS A 100 -13.95 6.38 7.41
CA HIS A 100 -13.73 6.98 8.73
C HIS A 100 -12.38 6.57 9.34
N ARG A 101 -11.97 5.31 9.16
CA ARG A 101 -10.65 4.84 9.60
C ARG A 101 -9.54 5.59 8.86
N LEU A 102 -9.58 5.66 7.53
CA LEU A 102 -8.59 6.37 6.72
C LEU A 102 -8.49 7.84 7.10
N ARG A 103 -9.65 8.47 7.34
CA ARG A 103 -9.70 9.86 7.82
C ARG A 103 -9.04 10.02 9.18
N SER A 104 -9.25 9.09 10.12
CA SER A 104 -8.62 9.12 11.46
C SER A 104 -7.11 8.88 11.40
N GLU A 105 -6.63 8.13 10.40
CA GLU A 105 -5.21 7.87 10.12
C GLU A 105 -4.53 9.04 9.38
N GLY A 106 -5.26 10.10 9.01
CA GLY A 106 -4.74 11.22 8.24
C GLY A 106 -4.55 10.93 6.75
N ARG A 107 -5.09 9.83 6.23
CA ARG A 107 -5.01 9.41 4.82
C ARG A 107 -6.16 9.98 4.02
N TYR A 108 -6.25 11.30 3.95
CA TYR A 108 -7.28 12.00 3.18
C TYR A 108 -6.77 13.33 2.63
N ILE A 109 -7.39 13.77 1.56
CA ILE A 109 -7.19 15.11 0.97
C ILE A 109 -8.52 15.84 1.10
N ARG A 110 -8.52 16.98 1.79
CA ARG A 110 -9.71 17.82 1.92
C ARG A 110 -9.80 18.80 0.77
N ILE A 111 -10.97 18.83 0.14
CA ILE A 111 -11.29 19.73 -0.96
C ILE A 111 -12.42 20.63 -0.52
N TYR A 112 -12.18 21.94 -0.49
CA TYR A 112 -13.22 22.93 -0.24
C TYR A 112 -13.95 23.22 -1.56
N LEU A 113 -15.29 23.08 -1.55
CA LEU A 113 -16.14 23.25 -2.73
C LEU A 113 -16.48 24.72 -2.98
N ASP A 114 -16.59 25.52 -1.92
CA ASP A 114 -16.83 26.96 -2.01
C ASP A 114 -15.81 27.72 -1.17
N SER A 115 -15.13 28.68 -1.80
CA SER A 115 -14.17 29.56 -1.11
C SER A 115 -14.84 30.48 -0.08
N SER A 116 -16.16 30.72 -0.21
CA SER A 116 -16.95 31.62 0.66
C SER A 116 -17.56 30.89 1.86
N ARG A 117 -17.74 29.56 1.80
CA ARG A 117 -18.35 28.73 2.84
C ARG A 117 -17.39 27.64 3.30
N HIS A 118 -16.64 27.92 4.35
CA HIS A 118 -15.72 26.94 4.96
C HIS A 118 -16.39 25.64 5.46
N GLY A 119 -17.73 25.55 5.37
CA GLY A 119 -18.51 24.37 5.75
C GLY A 119 -18.73 23.34 4.64
N ASP A 120 -18.57 23.74 3.37
CA ASP A 120 -18.78 22.85 2.23
C ASP A 120 -17.43 22.29 1.75
N TYR A 121 -17.14 21.08 2.15
CA TYR A 121 -15.94 20.36 1.75
C TYR A 121 -16.25 18.89 1.53
N ILE A 122 -15.38 18.20 0.82
CA ILE A 122 -15.35 16.74 0.71
C ILE A 122 -13.98 16.25 1.17
N ASP A 123 -13.96 15.12 1.85
CA ASP A 123 -12.74 14.42 2.23
C ASP A 123 -12.55 13.23 1.29
N VAL A 124 -11.52 13.30 0.45
CA VAL A 124 -11.09 12.21 -0.43
C VAL A 124 -10.17 11.30 0.38
N CYS A 125 -10.73 10.26 0.97
CA CYS A 125 -9.98 9.25 1.70
C CYS A 125 -9.43 8.21 0.72
N TYR A 126 -8.14 7.84 0.84
CA TYR A 126 -7.50 6.86 -0.04
C TYR A 126 -6.65 5.88 0.77
N ASP A 127 -6.57 4.65 0.26
CA ASP A 127 -5.75 3.59 0.83
C ASP A 127 -4.65 3.18 -0.18
N GLU A 128 -3.64 2.49 0.28
CA GLU A 128 -2.60 1.94 -0.58
C GLU A 128 -3.19 0.97 -1.61
N SER A 129 -2.66 1.00 -2.82
CA SER A 129 -3.03 0.02 -3.84
C SER A 129 -2.70 -1.40 -3.40
N LEU A 130 -3.39 -2.38 -3.97
CA LEU A 130 -3.07 -3.80 -3.71
C LEU A 130 -1.63 -4.15 -4.13
N THR A 131 -1.10 -3.48 -5.14
CA THR A 131 0.28 -3.66 -5.60
C THR A 131 1.26 -3.20 -4.55
N LEU A 132 1.06 -2.02 -3.98
CA LEU A 132 1.91 -1.47 -2.93
C LEU A 132 1.86 -2.34 -1.66
N LYS A 133 0.67 -2.76 -1.24
CA LYS A 133 0.51 -3.69 -0.10
C LYS A 133 1.24 -5.03 -0.31
N ARG A 134 1.20 -5.57 -1.52
CA ARG A 134 1.95 -6.80 -1.85
C ARG A 134 3.46 -6.56 -1.84
N LEU A 135 3.91 -5.43 -2.36
CA LEU A 135 5.33 -5.07 -2.38
C LEU A 135 5.88 -4.90 -0.95
N ALA A 136 5.10 -4.29 -0.06
CA ALA A 136 5.46 -4.12 1.35
C ALA A 136 5.65 -5.47 2.08
N LEU A 137 5.03 -6.55 1.60
CA LEU A 137 5.19 -7.90 2.16
C LEU A 137 6.48 -8.60 1.70
N TYR A 138 7.04 -8.21 0.55
CA TYR A 138 8.21 -8.85 -0.07
C TYR A 138 9.44 -8.95 0.85
N PRO A 139 9.84 -7.91 1.61
CA PRO A 139 10.95 -7.97 2.55
C PRO A 139 10.80 -9.08 3.60
N TYR A 140 9.59 -9.30 4.09
CA TYR A 140 9.33 -10.33 5.12
C TYR A 140 9.47 -11.74 4.56
N VAL A 141 8.97 -11.97 3.34
CA VAL A 141 9.13 -13.25 2.63
C VAL A 141 10.61 -13.54 2.38
N GLN A 142 11.36 -12.53 1.96
CA GLN A 142 12.79 -12.66 1.71
C GLN A 142 13.57 -12.93 3.01
N LEU A 143 13.24 -12.26 4.11
CA LEU A 143 13.85 -12.49 5.41
C LEU A 143 13.61 -13.96 5.86
N GLY A 144 12.38 -14.46 5.70
CA GLY A 144 12.03 -15.84 6.00
C GLY A 144 12.86 -16.85 5.19
N ALA A 145 13.02 -16.61 3.89
CA ALA A 145 13.84 -17.44 3.02
C ALA A 145 15.31 -17.47 3.43
N VAL A 146 15.89 -16.31 3.80
CA VAL A 146 17.28 -16.22 4.27
C VAL A 146 17.47 -16.97 5.60
N LEU A 147 16.55 -16.79 6.55
CA LEU A 147 16.59 -17.50 7.84
C LEU A 147 16.52 -19.03 7.64
N LEU A 148 15.66 -19.50 6.73
CA LEU A 148 15.56 -20.92 6.39
C LEU A 148 16.88 -21.43 5.78
N PHE A 149 17.47 -20.68 4.85
CA PHE A 149 18.74 -21.05 4.21
C PHE A 149 19.89 -21.11 5.22
N VAL A 150 19.99 -20.13 6.11
CA VAL A 150 20.99 -20.11 7.20
C VAL A 150 20.76 -21.29 8.14
N GLY A 151 19.52 -21.59 8.51
CA GLY A 151 19.16 -22.72 9.36
C GLY A 151 19.61 -24.06 8.78
N VAL A 152 19.31 -24.30 7.49
CA VAL A 152 19.77 -25.50 6.77
C VAL A 152 21.29 -25.59 6.74
N GLY A 153 21.98 -24.48 6.47
CA GLY A 153 23.44 -24.42 6.49
C GLY A 153 24.05 -24.78 7.85
N VAL A 154 23.48 -24.27 8.94
CA VAL A 154 23.91 -24.60 10.30
C VAL A 154 23.70 -26.06 10.62
N VAL A 155 22.53 -26.65 10.28
CA VAL A 155 22.25 -28.08 10.50
C VAL A 155 23.22 -28.94 9.70
N ALA A 156 23.51 -28.60 8.44
CA ALA A 156 24.47 -29.31 7.61
C ALA A 156 25.89 -29.30 8.21
N LEU A 157 26.34 -28.14 8.69
CA LEU A 157 27.66 -28.01 9.34
C LEU A 157 27.74 -28.82 10.64
N LEU A 158 26.70 -28.80 11.46
CA LEU A 158 26.65 -29.61 12.70
C LEU A 158 26.61 -31.11 12.39
N SER A 159 25.92 -31.53 11.33
CA SER A 159 25.88 -32.94 10.90
C SER A 159 27.24 -33.42 10.40
N LEU A 160 27.96 -32.58 9.63
CA LEU A 160 29.32 -32.91 9.18
C LEU A 160 30.29 -33.03 10.36
N LYS A 161 30.21 -32.11 11.32
CA LYS A 161 31.06 -32.14 12.51
C LYS A 161 30.82 -33.38 13.38
N ARG A 162 29.57 -33.83 13.51
CA ARG A 162 29.22 -35.06 14.21
C ARG A 162 29.73 -36.32 13.46
N ALA A 163 29.64 -36.33 12.14
CA ALA A 163 30.14 -37.42 11.32
C ALA A 163 31.68 -37.55 11.41
N GLU A 164 32.40 -36.43 11.49
CA GLU A 164 33.86 -36.40 11.68
C GLU A 164 34.27 -36.92 13.07
N GLN A 165 33.57 -36.52 14.11
CA GLN A 165 33.82 -37.02 15.49
C GLN A 165 33.59 -38.49 15.62
N ASN A 166 32.57 -39.07 14.95
CA ASN A 166 32.29 -40.49 14.98
C ASN A 166 33.34 -41.34 14.22
N ARG A 167 34.05 -40.77 13.25
CA ARG A 167 35.14 -41.45 12.52
C ARG A 167 36.42 -41.60 13.34
N VAL A 168 36.66 -40.68 14.25
CA VAL A 168 37.87 -40.68 15.11
C VAL A 168 37.77 -41.75 16.22
N TRP A 169 36.60 -42.28 16.54
CA TRP A 169 36.40 -43.28 17.60
C TRP A 169 36.39 -44.77 17.09
N VAL A 170 36.55 -45.01 15.79
CA VAL A 170 36.53 -46.34 15.20
C VAL A 170 37.89 -46.79 14.57
N GLY A 171 38.98 -46.00 14.88
CA GLY A 171 40.35 -46.29 14.46
C GLY A 171 41.20 -46.82 15.62
#